data_0f0938568ea7ced7afd58c0b764f1744
#
_entry.id   0f0938568ea7ced7afd58c0b764f1744
#
_cell.length_a   1.000
_cell.length_b   1.000
_cell.length_c   1.000
_cell.angle_alpha   90.00
_cell.angle_beta   90.00
_cell.angle_gamma   90.00
#
_symmetry.space_group_name_H-M   'P 1'
#
loop_
_entity.id
_entity.type
_entity.pdbx_description
1 polymer ?
#
loop_
_entity_poly.entity_id
_entity_poly.type
_entity_poly.pdbx_seq_one_letter_code
_entity_poly.pdbx_strand_id
1 'polypeptide(L)'
;KKMYIGVGGKARLCYSAEADKFGMAASLSKARSLLAGTTVGGYALFGGGGYDSDAKKGEAIMDAYNASLTRTTAASLSVARQGLTAITLGNHALFVGGRSGNTSFGTVDVYDASLTRTTATELSIARYDSAAAVVDSYALFAGGRRNNGLFTMSQSAVDAYNTSLTRTTATPLPSNVYACAGGTVGGYAVFSGGGCDLNTDTSHIEPIGGTGVVQTYDSSLTSSRAEPLSCNRTGHSAATIGNHLLFAGGWNDTTGKYLSTVESYDASLTRSTAVELSSAKNGLASATVGEYAMFAGGYKGKSDAAYVATVDAYNTALTKTTMPDLSVGRYGLASAVIGDYALFAGGISKISSTADKYQDVVDVYSA
;
A
#
# COMPACT_ATOMS: atom_id res chain seq x y z
N LYS A 1 -27.87 -0.88 13.17
CA LYS A 1 -29.03 -1.04 14.08
C LYS A 1 -28.72 -0.26 15.36
N LYS A 2 -29.58 0.69 15.75
CA LYS A 2 -29.38 1.45 16.98
C LYS A 2 -30.15 0.78 18.11
N MET A 3 -29.52 0.54 19.26
CA MET A 3 -30.14 0.00 20.46
C MET A 3 -30.12 1.08 21.56
N TYR A 4 -31.21 1.24 22.26
CA TYR A 4 -31.36 2.21 23.34
C TYR A 4 -31.76 1.48 24.62
N ILE A 5 -31.22 1.94 25.75
CA ILE A 5 -31.69 1.53 27.11
C ILE A 5 -32.34 2.70 27.79
N GLY A 6 -33.39 2.42 28.53
CA GLY A 6 -34.08 3.43 29.41
C GLY A 6 -33.28 3.60 30.69
N VAL A 7 -32.77 4.81 30.96
CA VAL A 7 -32.14 5.18 32.23
C VAL A 7 -32.76 6.47 32.71
N GLY A 8 -33.44 6.41 33.85
CA GLY A 8 -34.09 7.61 34.46
C GLY A 8 -35.15 8.24 33.58
N GLY A 9 -35.96 7.43 32.87
CA GLY A 9 -37.02 7.90 31.96
C GLY A 9 -36.57 8.50 30.64
N LYS A 10 -35.27 8.43 30.33
CA LYS A 10 -34.67 8.87 29.03
C LYS A 10 -34.04 7.70 28.32
N ALA A 11 -34.32 7.60 27.01
CA ALA A 11 -33.63 6.63 26.15
C ALA A 11 -32.17 7.08 25.97
N ARG A 12 -31.21 6.23 26.36
CA ARG A 12 -29.79 6.41 26.07
C ARG A 12 -29.35 5.42 25.01
N LEU A 13 -28.69 5.94 23.99
CA LEU A 13 -28.06 5.10 22.98
C LEU A 13 -26.96 4.24 23.64
N CYS A 14 -27.12 2.93 23.61
CA CYS A 14 -26.14 1.97 24.15
C CYS A 14 -25.47 1.16 23.06
N TYR A 15 -25.99 1.22 21.83
CA TYR A 15 -25.44 0.55 20.66
C TYR A 15 -25.75 1.33 19.39
N SER A 16 -24.77 1.50 18.53
CA SER A 16 -24.91 2.03 17.18
C SER A 16 -24.11 1.14 16.23
N ALA A 17 -24.71 0.65 15.17
CA ALA A 17 -24.03 -0.15 14.16
C ALA A 17 -22.84 0.59 13.49
N GLU A 18 -22.81 1.92 13.59
CA GLU A 18 -21.69 2.73 13.09
C GLU A 18 -20.52 2.80 14.10
N ALA A 19 -20.78 2.61 15.40
CA ALA A 19 -19.74 2.60 16.43
C ALA A 19 -18.89 1.30 16.40
N ASP A 20 -19.40 0.23 15.80
CA ASP A 20 -18.71 -1.06 15.72
C ASP A 20 -17.78 -1.17 14.50
N LYS A 21 -17.81 -0.20 13.58
CA LYS A 21 -16.98 -0.20 12.38
C LYS A 21 -15.55 0.25 12.60
N PHE A 22 -15.22 0.73 13.80
CA PHE A 22 -13.89 1.23 14.15
C PHE A 22 -13.45 0.72 15.53
N GLY A 23 -12.22 0.27 15.62
CA GLY A 23 -11.59 -0.17 16.86
C GLY A 23 -10.06 -0.13 16.76
N MET A 24 -9.40 -0.68 17.77
CA MET A 24 -7.94 -0.80 17.82
C MET A 24 -7.57 -2.23 18.17
N ALA A 25 -6.57 -2.77 17.50
CA ALA A 25 -5.92 -4.01 17.89
C ALA A 25 -4.72 -3.72 18.83
N ALA A 26 -4.10 -4.77 19.36
CA ALA A 26 -2.83 -4.65 20.07
C ALA A 26 -1.80 -3.93 19.19
N SER A 27 -1.04 -3.01 19.77
CA SER A 27 0.03 -2.28 19.06
C SER A 27 1.03 -3.21 18.40
N LEU A 28 1.69 -2.75 17.32
CA LEU A 28 2.89 -3.40 16.79
C LEU A 28 3.93 -3.58 17.91
N SER A 29 4.78 -4.59 17.81
CA SER A 29 5.86 -4.85 18.78
C SER A 29 6.89 -3.72 18.86
N LYS A 30 6.99 -2.90 17.81
CA LYS A 30 7.85 -1.71 17.73
C LYS A 30 7.23 -0.67 16.81
N ALA A 31 7.28 0.59 17.22
CA ALA A 31 6.87 1.73 16.38
C ALA A 31 7.76 1.85 15.16
N ARG A 32 7.16 1.93 13.94
CA ARG A 32 7.87 1.97 12.67
C ARG A 32 7.01 2.43 11.51
N SER A 33 7.63 2.93 10.47
CA SER A 33 6.99 3.34 9.22
C SER A 33 7.60 2.61 8.01
N LEU A 34 7.02 2.78 6.83
CA LEU A 34 7.48 2.13 5.58
C LEU A 34 7.61 0.61 5.72
N LEU A 35 6.76 0.03 6.54
CA LEU A 35 6.55 -1.40 6.66
C LEU A 35 5.59 -1.85 5.55
N ALA A 36 5.55 -3.14 5.27
CA ALA A 36 4.59 -3.72 4.34
C ALA A 36 3.58 -4.61 5.07
N GLY A 37 2.36 -4.69 4.54
CA GLY A 37 1.29 -5.53 5.08
C GLY A 37 0.68 -6.42 4.01
N THR A 38 0.33 -7.65 4.36
CA THR A 38 -0.42 -8.59 3.54
C THR A 38 -1.00 -9.70 4.42
N THR A 39 -1.68 -10.67 3.82
CA THR A 39 -2.37 -11.74 4.56
C THR A 39 -1.90 -13.11 4.08
N VAL A 40 -1.83 -14.08 5.01
CA VAL A 40 -1.63 -15.49 4.68
C VAL A 40 -2.37 -16.37 5.68
N GLY A 41 -3.08 -17.39 5.19
CA GLY A 41 -3.87 -18.27 6.03
C GLY A 41 -4.83 -17.48 6.92
N GLY A 42 -4.74 -17.68 8.23
CA GLY A 42 -5.55 -16.97 9.22
C GLY A 42 -4.87 -15.74 9.84
N TYR A 43 -3.91 -15.09 9.14
CA TYR A 43 -3.12 -14.00 9.73
C TYR A 43 -2.96 -12.79 8.78
N ALA A 44 -3.14 -11.60 9.33
CA ALA A 44 -2.65 -10.35 8.76
C ALA A 44 -1.20 -10.12 9.24
N LEU A 45 -0.27 -9.93 8.31
CA LEU A 45 1.16 -9.79 8.57
C LEU A 45 1.63 -8.36 8.32
N PHE A 46 2.47 -7.83 9.21
CA PHE A 46 3.13 -6.54 9.06
C PHE A 46 4.64 -6.71 9.26
N GLY A 47 5.40 -6.55 8.17
CA GLY A 47 6.82 -6.86 8.13
C GLY A 47 7.72 -5.69 7.79
N GLY A 48 8.94 -5.69 8.36
CA GLY A 48 9.95 -4.68 8.07
C GLY A 48 9.60 -3.30 8.60
N GLY A 49 10.04 -2.28 7.87
CA GLY A 49 9.88 -0.86 8.23
C GLY A 49 11.14 -0.26 8.82
N GLY A 50 11.08 1.00 9.20
CA GLY A 50 12.17 1.72 9.84
C GLY A 50 11.68 2.66 10.94
N TYR A 51 12.59 3.09 11.81
CA TYR A 51 12.29 3.94 12.96
C TYR A 51 13.25 5.16 13.10
N ASP A 52 14.13 5.37 12.14
CA ASP A 52 15.11 6.46 12.17
C ASP A 52 14.76 7.52 11.13
N SER A 53 14.77 8.80 11.55
CA SER A 53 14.53 9.98 10.71
C SER A 53 15.46 10.04 9.48
N ASP A 54 16.63 9.43 9.58
CA ASP A 54 17.63 9.38 8.50
C ASP A 54 17.39 8.22 7.51
N ALA A 55 16.31 7.44 7.67
CA ALA A 55 15.99 6.27 6.84
C ALA A 55 17.13 5.22 6.77
N LYS A 56 18.06 5.24 7.72
CA LYS A 56 19.33 4.51 7.65
C LYS A 56 19.25 3.07 8.13
N LYS A 57 18.20 2.71 8.90
CA LYS A 57 18.10 1.35 9.45
C LYS A 57 16.71 0.77 9.22
N GLY A 58 16.66 -0.32 8.47
CA GLY A 58 15.47 -1.16 8.38
C GLY A 58 15.32 -2.06 9.59
N GLU A 59 14.14 -2.63 9.77
CA GLU A 59 13.78 -3.64 10.75
C GLU A 59 13.52 -4.99 10.09
N ALA A 60 13.77 -6.08 10.82
CA ALA A 60 13.43 -7.43 10.37
C ALA A 60 12.17 -7.97 11.08
N ILE A 61 11.53 -7.16 11.91
CA ILE A 61 10.39 -7.57 12.73
C ILE A 61 9.21 -7.97 11.85
N MET A 62 8.52 -9.04 12.25
CA MET A 62 7.26 -9.48 11.68
C MET A 62 6.21 -9.62 12.78
N ASP A 63 5.19 -8.78 12.77
CA ASP A 63 3.99 -8.90 13.62
C ASP A 63 2.88 -9.58 12.84
N ALA A 64 2.17 -10.51 13.48
CA ALA A 64 1.04 -11.24 12.90
C ALA A 64 -0.19 -11.05 13.78
N TYR A 65 -1.36 -10.83 13.16
CA TYR A 65 -2.65 -10.69 13.83
C TYR A 65 -3.61 -11.76 13.31
N ASN A 66 -4.20 -12.53 14.21
CA ASN A 66 -5.23 -13.49 13.86
C ASN A 66 -6.62 -12.83 13.75
N ALA A 67 -7.65 -13.61 13.39
CA ALA A 67 -9.02 -13.12 13.25
C ALA A 67 -9.64 -12.59 14.58
N SER A 68 -9.07 -12.94 15.74
CA SER A 68 -9.45 -12.37 17.03
C SER A 68 -8.66 -11.09 17.37
N LEU A 69 -7.92 -10.53 16.40
CA LEU A 69 -7.07 -9.33 16.52
C LEU A 69 -5.97 -9.49 17.59
N THR A 70 -5.64 -10.71 17.96
CA THR A 70 -4.54 -11.01 18.88
C THR A 70 -3.23 -11.00 18.11
N ARG A 71 -2.26 -10.20 18.62
CA ARG A 71 -0.93 -10.13 18.03
C ARG A 71 -0.05 -11.29 18.51
N THR A 72 0.65 -11.90 17.55
CA THR A 72 1.77 -12.80 17.79
C THR A 72 2.96 -12.37 16.92
N THR A 73 4.13 -12.94 17.17
CA THR A 73 5.31 -12.74 16.34
C THR A 73 5.48 -13.91 15.38
N ALA A 74 5.82 -13.63 14.12
CA ALA A 74 6.28 -14.64 13.18
C ALA A 74 7.81 -14.64 13.09
N ALA A 75 8.38 -15.58 12.35
CA ALA A 75 9.80 -15.57 12.05
C ALA A 75 10.20 -14.22 11.42
N SER A 76 11.29 -13.62 11.87
CA SER A 76 11.78 -12.34 11.35
C SER A 76 12.12 -12.44 9.85
N LEU A 77 12.07 -11.32 9.12
CA LEU A 77 12.61 -11.22 7.77
C LEU A 77 14.10 -11.65 7.75
N SER A 78 14.57 -12.20 6.65
CA SER A 78 15.96 -12.61 6.47
C SER A 78 16.95 -11.45 6.56
N VAL A 79 16.50 -10.25 6.16
CA VAL A 79 17.28 -9.00 6.19
C VAL A 79 16.41 -7.87 6.70
N ALA A 80 16.95 -7.06 7.62
CA ALA A 80 16.29 -5.86 8.13
C ALA A 80 16.19 -4.79 7.03
N ARG A 81 14.95 -4.35 6.71
CA ARG A 81 14.68 -3.45 5.58
C ARG A 81 13.36 -2.70 5.69
N GLN A 82 13.27 -1.57 5.00
CA GLN A 82 12.08 -0.72 4.87
C GLN A 82 11.79 -0.42 3.40
N GLY A 83 10.61 0.12 3.08
CA GLY A 83 10.19 0.39 1.69
C GLY A 83 10.05 -0.89 0.87
N LEU A 84 9.82 -2.02 1.54
CA LEU A 84 9.52 -3.29 0.90
C LEU A 84 8.06 -3.32 0.48
N THR A 85 7.74 -4.22 -0.44
CA THR A 85 6.38 -4.44 -0.93
C THR A 85 5.91 -5.82 -0.50
N ALA A 86 4.62 -5.96 -0.14
CA ALA A 86 4.06 -7.25 0.22
C ALA A 86 2.79 -7.55 -0.55
N ILE A 87 2.58 -8.82 -0.86
CA ILE A 87 1.37 -9.32 -1.53
C ILE A 87 1.14 -10.79 -1.19
N THR A 88 -0.12 -11.19 -1.23
CA THR A 88 -0.54 -12.60 -1.11
C THR A 88 -0.61 -13.24 -2.49
N LEU A 89 0.02 -14.40 -2.64
CA LEU A 89 -0.06 -15.25 -3.83
C LEU A 89 -0.43 -16.68 -3.42
N GLY A 90 -1.65 -17.11 -3.72
CA GLY A 90 -2.15 -18.40 -3.27
C GLY A 90 -2.07 -18.54 -1.73
N ASN A 91 -1.33 -19.52 -1.25
CA ASN A 91 -1.14 -19.78 0.19
C ASN A 91 0.15 -19.14 0.76
N HIS A 92 0.72 -18.17 0.08
CA HIS A 92 1.97 -17.51 0.47
C HIS A 92 1.79 -16.00 0.60
N ALA A 93 2.42 -15.43 1.64
CA ALA A 93 2.66 -14.00 1.76
C ALA A 93 4.11 -13.71 1.35
N LEU A 94 4.30 -12.89 0.32
CA LEU A 94 5.61 -12.49 -0.19
C LEU A 94 5.95 -11.09 0.32
N PHE A 95 7.14 -10.95 0.91
CA PHE A 95 7.73 -9.66 1.31
C PHE A 95 8.99 -9.43 0.48
N VAL A 96 8.97 -8.41 -0.37
CA VAL A 96 9.84 -8.30 -1.54
C VAL A 96 10.60 -6.99 -1.57
N GLY A 97 11.89 -7.06 -1.86
CA GLY A 97 12.75 -5.89 -2.01
C GLY A 97 12.93 -5.11 -0.72
N GLY A 98 13.10 -3.81 -0.84
CA GLY A 98 13.34 -2.90 0.27
C GLY A 98 14.76 -2.39 0.34
N ARG A 99 15.05 -1.54 1.33
CA ARG A 99 16.39 -0.97 1.57
C ARG A 99 16.73 -0.87 3.05
N SER A 100 18.03 -0.79 3.34
CA SER A 100 18.57 -0.35 4.63
C SER A 100 19.73 0.60 4.37
N GLY A 101 19.60 1.84 4.80
CA GLY A 101 20.50 2.91 4.38
C GLY A 101 20.50 3.08 2.86
N ASN A 102 21.70 3.05 2.28
CA ASN A 102 21.91 3.14 0.83
C ASN A 102 21.92 1.79 0.11
N THR A 103 21.69 0.69 0.82
CA THR A 103 21.69 -0.64 0.22
C THR A 103 20.26 -1.04 -0.15
N SER A 104 20.03 -1.31 -1.42
CA SER A 104 18.78 -1.90 -1.93
C SER A 104 18.90 -3.41 -1.95
N PHE A 105 17.80 -4.11 -1.67
CA PHE A 105 17.75 -5.58 -1.62
C PHE A 105 16.85 -6.13 -2.73
N GLY A 106 17.24 -7.30 -3.26
CA GLY A 106 16.40 -8.13 -4.12
C GLY A 106 15.66 -9.23 -3.38
N THR A 107 15.88 -9.34 -2.08
CA THR A 107 15.43 -10.43 -1.23
C THR A 107 13.92 -10.61 -1.24
N VAL A 108 13.47 -11.87 -1.30
CA VAL A 108 12.07 -12.28 -1.26
C VAL A 108 11.89 -13.25 -0.09
N ASP A 109 11.32 -12.77 1.01
CA ASP A 109 10.87 -13.62 2.11
C ASP A 109 9.43 -14.07 1.86
N VAL A 110 9.18 -15.35 2.11
CA VAL A 110 7.89 -15.99 1.87
C VAL A 110 7.41 -16.63 3.16
N TYR A 111 6.17 -16.36 3.54
CA TYR A 111 5.53 -16.93 4.73
C TYR A 111 4.35 -17.79 4.29
N ASP A 112 4.21 -18.94 4.94
CA ASP A 112 3.05 -19.82 4.83
C ASP A 112 2.02 -19.58 5.94
N ALA A 113 0.91 -20.33 5.92
CA ALA A 113 -0.16 -20.24 6.92
C ALA A 113 0.28 -20.64 8.33
N SER A 114 1.41 -21.33 8.50
CA SER A 114 2.00 -21.67 9.81
C SER A 114 2.99 -20.60 10.31
N LEU A 115 3.10 -19.47 9.58
CA LEU A 115 4.05 -18.39 9.85
C LEU A 115 5.51 -18.81 9.74
N THR A 116 5.77 -19.91 9.03
CA THR A 116 7.13 -20.36 8.71
C THR A 116 7.66 -19.51 7.55
N ARG A 117 8.90 -19.01 7.71
CA ARG A 117 9.59 -18.24 6.68
C ARG A 117 10.51 -19.09 5.83
N THR A 118 10.38 -18.95 4.53
CA THR A 118 11.34 -19.40 3.52
C THR A 118 11.78 -18.22 2.67
N THR A 119 12.64 -18.44 1.67
CA THR A 119 13.03 -17.42 0.69
C THR A 119 12.81 -17.95 -0.73
N ALA A 120 12.41 -17.06 -1.64
CA ALA A 120 12.34 -17.35 -3.07
C ALA A 120 13.54 -16.71 -3.80
N THR A 121 13.67 -16.98 -5.10
CA THR A 121 14.65 -16.32 -5.96
C THR A 121 14.52 -14.81 -5.85
N GLU A 122 15.62 -14.09 -5.69
CA GLU A 122 15.64 -12.63 -5.59
C GLU A 122 15.06 -11.93 -6.82
N LEU A 123 14.63 -10.68 -6.68
CA LEU A 123 14.29 -9.81 -7.81
C LEU A 123 15.44 -9.72 -8.81
N SER A 124 15.11 -9.51 -10.08
CA SER A 124 16.11 -9.30 -11.16
C SER A 124 17.01 -8.10 -10.91
N ILE A 125 16.44 -7.07 -10.25
CA ILE A 125 17.14 -5.86 -9.82
C ILE A 125 16.74 -5.56 -8.38
N ALA A 126 17.72 -5.44 -7.47
CA ALA A 126 17.51 -5.01 -6.09
C ALA A 126 16.87 -3.63 -6.06
N ARG A 127 15.70 -3.47 -5.39
CA ARG A 127 14.92 -2.22 -5.40
C ARG A 127 13.94 -2.13 -4.24
N TYR A 128 13.45 -0.92 -3.99
CA TYR A 128 12.46 -0.56 -2.97
C TYR A 128 11.39 0.35 -3.58
N ASP A 129 10.28 0.59 -2.86
CA ASP A 129 9.13 1.39 -3.32
C ASP A 129 8.54 0.90 -4.66
N SER A 130 8.55 -0.42 -4.91
CA SER A 130 7.89 -1.05 -6.05
C SER A 130 6.38 -1.22 -5.76
N ALA A 131 5.58 -1.31 -6.81
CA ALA A 131 4.18 -1.71 -6.72
C ALA A 131 4.03 -3.23 -6.89
N ALA A 132 2.92 -3.78 -6.39
CA ALA A 132 2.57 -5.18 -6.59
C ALA A 132 1.12 -5.34 -7.06
N ALA A 133 0.87 -6.35 -7.87
CA ALA A 133 -0.45 -6.79 -8.29
C ALA A 133 -0.45 -8.30 -8.56
N VAL A 134 -1.60 -8.95 -8.42
CA VAL A 134 -1.79 -10.36 -8.76
C VAL A 134 -2.59 -10.45 -10.05
N VAL A 135 -2.20 -11.37 -10.93
CA VAL A 135 -3.01 -11.78 -12.07
C VAL A 135 -2.98 -13.30 -12.16
N ASP A 136 -4.15 -13.93 -12.06
CA ASP A 136 -4.29 -15.39 -12.03
C ASP A 136 -3.31 -16.03 -11.02
N SER A 137 -2.37 -16.81 -11.48
CA SER A 137 -1.38 -17.53 -10.67
C SER A 137 -0.05 -16.77 -10.50
N TYR A 138 0.01 -15.50 -10.84
CA TYR A 138 1.23 -14.68 -10.77
C TYR A 138 1.08 -13.48 -9.84
N ALA A 139 2.09 -13.25 -9.00
CA ALA A 139 2.35 -11.98 -8.32
C ALA A 139 3.41 -11.20 -9.10
N LEU A 140 3.08 -9.99 -9.54
CA LEU A 140 3.96 -9.10 -10.27
C LEU A 140 4.46 -7.98 -9.37
N PHE A 141 5.75 -7.65 -9.48
CA PHE A 141 6.40 -6.54 -8.79
C PHE A 141 7.02 -5.62 -9.82
N ALA A 142 6.54 -4.37 -9.88
CA ALA A 142 6.84 -3.44 -10.96
C ALA A 142 7.45 -2.13 -10.45
N GLY A 143 8.39 -1.56 -11.21
CA GLY A 143 9.01 -0.28 -10.89
C GLY A 143 9.83 -0.30 -9.62
N GLY A 144 9.93 0.84 -8.96
CA GLY A 144 10.67 1.03 -7.71
C GLY A 144 11.96 1.82 -7.91
N ARG A 145 12.75 1.93 -6.84
CA ARG A 145 14.05 2.63 -6.81
C ARG A 145 15.20 1.70 -6.48
N ARG A 146 16.36 2.00 -7.02
CA ARG A 146 17.63 1.36 -6.67
C ARG A 146 18.66 2.41 -6.28
N ASN A 147 19.37 2.17 -5.17
CA ASN A 147 20.58 2.91 -4.84
C ASN A 147 21.79 2.15 -5.39
N ASN A 148 22.67 2.82 -6.11
CA ASN A 148 23.92 2.26 -6.62
C ASN A 148 25.15 2.73 -5.84
N GLY A 149 24.95 3.36 -4.68
CA GLY A 149 25.98 3.95 -3.83
C GLY A 149 26.24 5.43 -4.09
N LEU A 150 26.04 5.92 -5.31
CA LEU A 150 26.22 7.33 -5.71
C LEU A 150 24.88 8.03 -5.96
N PHE A 151 23.94 7.35 -6.59
CA PHE A 151 22.66 7.91 -7.01
C PHE A 151 21.50 6.94 -6.67
N THR A 152 20.31 7.51 -6.53
CA THR A 152 19.05 6.79 -6.53
C THR A 152 18.46 6.83 -7.93
N MET A 153 18.05 5.67 -8.47
CA MET A 153 17.56 5.53 -9.84
C MET A 153 16.22 4.80 -9.84
N SER A 154 15.24 5.36 -10.51
CA SER A 154 13.97 4.68 -10.79
C SER A 154 14.18 3.47 -11.71
N GLN A 155 13.28 2.49 -11.65
CA GLN A 155 13.36 1.24 -12.39
C GLN A 155 12.08 1.00 -13.19
N SER A 156 12.21 0.31 -14.32
CA SER A 156 11.07 -0.17 -15.12
C SER A 156 10.87 -1.68 -15.02
N ALA A 157 11.75 -2.40 -14.35
CA ALA A 157 11.73 -3.85 -14.25
C ALA A 157 10.40 -4.38 -13.68
N VAL A 158 9.93 -5.50 -14.25
CA VAL A 158 8.76 -6.24 -13.77
C VAL A 158 9.16 -7.70 -13.57
N ASP A 159 9.18 -8.13 -12.31
CA ASP A 159 9.39 -9.53 -11.93
C ASP A 159 8.04 -10.17 -11.60
N ALA A 160 7.80 -11.38 -12.09
CA ALA A 160 6.61 -12.18 -11.84
C ALA A 160 7.00 -13.48 -11.13
N TYR A 161 6.28 -13.81 -10.06
CA TYR A 161 6.42 -15.07 -9.32
C TYR A 161 5.15 -15.88 -9.48
N ASN A 162 5.27 -17.14 -9.88
CA ASN A 162 4.13 -18.05 -9.91
C ASN A 162 3.88 -18.68 -8.52
N THR A 163 2.81 -19.46 -8.38
CA THR A 163 2.45 -20.13 -7.11
C THR A 163 3.48 -21.15 -6.63
N SER A 164 4.38 -21.63 -7.51
CA SER A 164 5.56 -22.45 -7.16
C SER A 164 6.78 -21.58 -6.78
N LEU A 165 6.60 -20.26 -6.63
CA LEU A 165 7.63 -19.28 -6.28
C LEU A 165 8.79 -19.21 -7.29
N THR A 166 8.55 -19.66 -8.51
CA THR A 166 9.49 -19.51 -9.60
C THR A 166 9.38 -18.12 -10.19
N ARG A 167 10.51 -17.40 -10.28
CA ARG A 167 10.58 -16.07 -10.86
C ARG A 167 10.76 -16.12 -12.38
N THR A 168 10.00 -15.30 -13.08
CA THR A 168 10.25 -14.88 -14.47
C THR A 168 10.21 -13.36 -14.56
N THR A 169 10.71 -12.79 -15.66
CA THR A 169 10.59 -11.36 -15.94
C THR A 169 9.51 -11.14 -16.99
N ALA A 170 8.64 -10.17 -16.75
CA ALA A 170 7.68 -9.71 -17.74
C ALA A 170 8.24 -8.51 -18.52
N THR A 171 7.54 -8.09 -19.56
CA THR A 171 7.88 -6.86 -20.30
C THR A 171 8.01 -5.69 -19.31
N PRO A 172 9.10 -4.91 -19.34
CA PRO A 172 9.27 -3.78 -18.44
C PRO A 172 8.16 -2.73 -18.60
N LEU A 173 7.95 -1.92 -17.57
CA LEU A 173 7.14 -0.71 -17.66
C LEU A 173 7.72 0.22 -18.74
N PRO A 174 6.88 1.04 -19.40
CA PRO A 174 7.33 1.93 -20.50
C PRO A 174 8.25 3.06 -20.04
N SER A 175 8.35 3.31 -18.74
CA SER A 175 9.23 4.31 -18.12
C SER A 175 9.77 3.80 -16.80
N ASN A 176 10.95 4.31 -16.40
CA ASN A 176 11.50 4.09 -15.07
C ASN A 176 10.67 4.88 -14.04
N VAL A 177 10.03 4.20 -13.09
CA VAL A 177 9.13 4.82 -12.11
C VAL A 177 9.32 4.26 -10.72
N TYR A 178 9.03 5.05 -9.69
CA TYR A 178 8.92 4.64 -8.29
C TYR A 178 7.59 5.10 -7.70
N ALA A 179 7.18 4.48 -6.60
CA ALA A 179 5.93 4.80 -5.90
C ALA A 179 4.72 4.88 -6.86
N CYS A 180 4.71 4.00 -7.86
CA CYS A 180 3.54 3.69 -8.67
C CYS A 180 2.58 2.84 -7.83
N ALA A 181 1.31 2.76 -8.25
CA ALA A 181 0.33 1.90 -7.60
C ALA A 181 0.01 0.69 -8.49
N GLY A 182 -0.32 -0.43 -7.84
CA GLY A 182 -0.70 -1.67 -8.51
C GLY A 182 -1.98 -2.26 -7.92
N GLY A 183 -2.77 -2.90 -8.76
CA GLY A 183 -4.00 -3.60 -8.36
C GLY A 183 -4.48 -4.54 -9.46
N THR A 184 -5.59 -5.23 -9.21
CA THR A 184 -6.11 -6.24 -10.13
C THR A 184 -7.56 -5.92 -10.49
N VAL A 185 -7.92 -6.01 -11.76
CA VAL A 185 -9.31 -5.90 -12.24
C VAL A 185 -9.46 -6.64 -13.56
N GLY A 186 -10.59 -7.30 -13.79
CA GLY A 186 -10.95 -7.90 -15.08
C GLY A 186 -9.97 -8.95 -15.60
N GLY A 187 -9.21 -9.63 -14.71
CA GLY A 187 -8.19 -10.58 -15.12
C GLY A 187 -6.86 -9.94 -15.53
N TYR A 188 -6.63 -8.68 -15.17
CA TYR A 188 -5.39 -7.95 -15.42
C TYR A 188 -4.73 -7.51 -14.13
N ALA A 189 -3.39 -7.64 -14.04
CA ALA A 189 -2.57 -6.85 -13.15
C ALA A 189 -2.38 -5.47 -13.79
N VAL A 190 -2.67 -4.40 -13.06
CA VAL A 190 -2.66 -3.02 -13.57
C VAL A 190 -1.71 -2.19 -12.71
N PHE A 191 -0.78 -1.51 -13.35
CA PHE A 191 0.17 -0.59 -12.71
C PHE A 191 -0.01 0.81 -13.28
N SER A 192 -0.05 1.82 -12.41
CA SER A 192 -0.32 3.19 -12.82
C SER A 192 0.62 4.20 -12.20
N GLY A 193 0.86 5.28 -12.92
CA GLY A 193 1.58 6.46 -12.44
C GLY A 193 3.03 6.18 -12.05
N GLY A 194 3.48 6.87 -11.04
CA GLY A 194 4.83 6.83 -10.47
C GLY A 194 5.65 8.06 -10.79
N GLY A 195 6.58 8.39 -9.90
CA GLY A 195 7.58 9.44 -10.09
C GLY A 195 8.77 8.92 -10.88
N CYS A 196 9.49 9.83 -11.54
CA CYS A 196 10.75 9.55 -12.22
C CYS A 196 11.88 10.30 -11.52
N ASP A 197 12.96 9.62 -11.13
CA ASP A 197 14.18 10.29 -10.69
C ASP A 197 14.94 10.79 -11.93
N LEU A 198 15.62 11.93 -11.79
CA LEU A 198 16.52 12.44 -12.82
C LEU A 198 17.60 11.39 -13.09
N ASN A 199 17.58 10.77 -14.25
CA ASN A 199 18.72 9.99 -14.69
C ASN A 199 19.81 11.00 -15.15
N THR A 200 20.95 11.05 -14.46
CA THR A 200 22.10 11.86 -14.87
C THR A 200 22.87 11.23 -16.06
N ASP A 201 22.42 10.05 -16.52
CA ASP A 201 22.89 9.47 -17.76
C ASP A 201 22.19 10.19 -18.94
N THR A 202 22.92 11.07 -19.61
CA THR A 202 22.46 11.89 -20.72
C THR A 202 22.05 11.11 -21.97
N SER A 203 22.14 9.77 -21.97
CA SER A 203 21.75 8.92 -23.11
C SER A 203 20.25 8.62 -23.17
N HIS A 204 19.47 8.84 -22.07
CA HIS A 204 18.04 8.69 -22.03
C HIS A 204 17.43 9.90 -21.32
N ILE A 205 16.85 10.81 -22.09
CA ILE A 205 16.07 11.95 -21.57
C ILE A 205 14.69 11.42 -21.21
N GLU A 206 14.55 10.88 -19.98
CA GLU A 206 13.24 10.64 -19.41
C GLU A 206 12.63 11.98 -19.00
N PRO A 207 11.31 12.19 -19.20
CA PRO A 207 10.68 13.43 -18.80
C PRO A 207 10.81 13.61 -17.28
N ILE A 208 11.25 14.81 -16.86
CA ILE A 208 11.27 15.23 -15.46
C ILE A 208 9.83 15.30 -14.99
N GLY A 209 9.44 14.44 -14.05
CA GLY A 209 8.11 14.44 -13.46
C GLY A 209 7.44 13.06 -13.49
N GLY A 210 6.39 12.93 -12.71
CA GLY A 210 5.59 11.69 -12.64
C GLY A 210 4.90 11.39 -13.97
N THR A 211 4.43 10.15 -14.11
CA THR A 211 3.68 9.71 -15.29
C THR A 211 2.20 9.41 -14.95
N GLY A 212 1.33 9.56 -15.94
CA GLY A 212 -0.06 9.09 -15.88
C GLY A 212 -0.27 7.75 -16.60
N VAL A 213 0.81 7.10 -17.07
CA VAL A 213 0.72 5.84 -17.83
C VAL A 213 0.06 4.75 -17.00
N VAL A 214 -0.79 3.96 -17.64
CA VAL A 214 -1.41 2.75 -17.07
C VAL A 214 -1.00 1.56 -17.93
N GLN A 215 -0.22 0.66 -17.32
CA GLN A 215 0.29 -0.57 -17.93
C GLN A 215 -0.44 -1.77 -17.34
N THR A 216 -0.85 -2.71 -18.20
CA THR A 216 -1.57 -3.91 -17.80
C THR A 216 -0.80 -5.17 -18.21
N TYR A 217 -1.03 -6.26 -17.49
CA TYR A 217 -0.49 -7.59 -17.79
C TYR A 217 -1.62 -8.60 -17.62
N ASP A 218 -1.83 -9.45 -18.61
CA ASP A 218 -2.77 -10.56 -18.54
C ASP A 218 -2.14 -11.81 -17.89
N SER A 219 -2.91 -12.90 -17.78
CA SER A 219 -2.46 -14.18 -17.20
C SER A 219 -1.31 -14.85 -17.99
N SER A 220 -1.07 -14.45 -19.23
CA SER A 220 0.07 -14.89 -20.04
C SER A 220 1.29 -13.96 -19.87
N LEU A 221 1.22 -12.96 -18.98
CA LEU A 221 2.20 -11.89 -18.79
C LEU A 221 2.39 -11.01 -20.04
N THR A 222 1.42 -11.05 -20.97
CA THR A 222 1.39 -10.14 -22.10
C THR A 222 0.99 -8.75 -21.64
N SER A 223 1.78 -7.75 -22.01
CA SER A 223 1.56 -6.38 -21.58
C SER A 223 0.80 -5.57 -22.62
N SER A 224 -0.09 -4.69 -22.15
CA SER A 224 -0.78 -3.70 -22.96
C SER A 224 -0.96 -2.39 -22.18
N ARG A 225 -1.44 -1.33 -22.85
CA ARG A 225 -1.75 -0.06 -22.22
C ARG A 225 -3.25 0.13 -22.11
N ALA A 226 -3.70 0.62 -20.96
CA ALA A 226 -5.03 1.16 -20.79
C ALA A 226 -5.02 2.68 -20.99
N GLU A 227 -6.21 3.31 -21.00
CA GLU A 227 -6.34 4.75 -20.99
C GLU A 227 -5.54 5.35 -19.82
N PRO A 228 -4.69 6.36 -20.04
CA PRO A 228 -3.87 6.94 -18.98
C PRO A 228 -4.72 7.63 -17.91
N LEU A 229 -4.18 7.78 -16.70
CA LEU A 229 -4.74 8.64 -15.67
C LEU A 229 -4.89 10.08 -16.19
N SER A 230 -5.86 10.82 -15.68
CA SER A 230 -6.14 12.20 -16.08
C SER A 230 -4.98 13.17 -15.81
N CYS A 231 -4.08 12.81 -14.91
CA CYS A 231 -2.87 13.56 -14.61
C CYS A 231 -1.75 12.65 -14.07
N ASN A 232 -0.52 13.15 -14.17
CA ASN A 232 0.64 12.51 -13.58
C ASN A 232 0.49 12.46 -12.06
N ARG A 233 0.84 11.33 -11.44
CA ARG A 233 0.80 11.17 -9.98
C ARG A 233 1.79 10.14 -9.46
N THR A 234 2.31 10.40 -8.28
CA THR A 234 3.19 9.50 -7.52
C THR A 234 2.69 9.35 -6.08
N GLY A 235 2.97 8.23 -5.43
CA GLY A 235 2.57 7.99 -4.04
C GLY A 235 1.05 7.94 -3.83
N HIS A 236 0.30 7.64 -4.87
CA HIS A 236 -1.13 7.29 -4.79
C HIS A 236 -1.28 5.83 -4.37
N SER A 237 -2.50 5.43 -4.02
CA SER A 237 -2.81 4.07 -3.60
C SER A 237 -3.86 3.44 -4.50
N ALA A 238 -3.91 2.11 -4.52
CA ALA A 238 -4.85 1.34 -5.31
C ALA A 238 -5.66 0.37 -4.45
N ALA A 239 -6.95 0.22 -4.75
CA ALA A 239 -7.81 -0.78 -4.13
C ALA A 239 -8.85 -1.29 -5.14
N THR A 240 -9.10 -2.59 -5.13
CA THR A 240 -10.12 -3.21 -5.97
C THR A 240 -11.39 -3.43 -5.17
N ILE A 241 -12.53 -3.03 -5.72
CA ILE A 241 -13.87 -3.29 -5.16
C ILE A 241 -14.81 -3.76 -6.25
N GLY A 242 -15.35 -4.98 -6.11
CA GLY A 242 -16.15 -5.61 -7.15
C GLY A 242 -15.38 -5.66 -8.49
N ASN A 243 -15.96 -5.09 -9.53
CA ASN A 243 -15.36 -5.03 -10.86
C ASN A 243 -14.62 -3.70 -11.13
N HIS A 244 -14.22 -2.97 -10.09
CA HIS A 244 -13.54 -1.70 -10.21
C HIS A 244 -12.20 -1.70 -9.49
N LEU A 245 -11.15 -1.21 -10.15
CA LEU A 245 -9.87 -0.86 -9.55
C LEU A 245 -9.81 0.66 -9.41
N LEU A 246 -9.67 1.12 -8.18
CA LEU A 246 -9.59 2.55 -7.85
C LEU A 246 -8.14 2.96 -7.65
N PHE A 247 -7.74 4.10 -8.24
CA PHE A 247 -6.49 4.81 -7.97
C PHE A 247 -6.81 6.15 -7.30
N ALA A 248 -6.32 6.37 -6.08
CA ALA A 248 -6.73 7.49 -5.25
C ALA A 248 -5.56 8.33 -4.74
N GLY A 249 -5.71 9.65 -4.78
CA GLY A 249 -4.76 10.60 -4.25
C GLY A 249 -3.45 10.69 -5.03
N GLY A 250 -2.37 10.99 -4.33
CA GLY A 250 -1.03 11.13 -4.87
C GLY A 250 -0.53 12.58 -4.90
N TRP A 251 0.65 12.75 -5.45
CA TRP A 251 1.31 14.02 -5.69
C TRP A 251 1.53 14.21 -7.19
N ASN A 252 1.16 15.35 -7.73
CA ASN A 252 1.43 15.71 -9.13
C ASN A 252 2.70 16.54 -9.20
N ASP A 253 3.79 15.94 -9.67
CA ASP A 253 5.11 16.59 -9.76
C ASP A 253 5.12 17.77 -10.73
N THR A 254 4.27 17.73 -11.77
CA THR A 254 4.20 18.82 -12.78
C THR A 254 3.55 20.08 -12.20
N THR A 255 2.51 19.93 -11.39
CA THR A 255 1.77 21.08 -10.82
C THR A 255 2.18 21.41 -9.39
N GLY A 256 2.99 20.55 -8.72
CA GLY A 256 3.36 20.70 -7.33
C GLY A 256 2.18 20.63 -6.36
N LYS A 257 1.16 19.77 -6.65
CA LYS A 257 -0.06 19.67 -5.84
C LYS A 257 -0.34 18.25 -5.38
N TYR A 258 -0.83 18.13 -4.15
CA TYR A 258 -1.49 16.91 -3.68
C TYR A 258 -2.83 16.75 -4.38
N LEU A 259 -3.24 15.50 -4.59
CA LEU A 259 -4.45 15.16 -5.32
C LEU A 259 -5.50 14.56 -4.38
N SER A 260 -6.77 14.93 -4.62
CA SER A 260 -7.96 14.29 -4.05
C SER A 260 -8.67 13.38 -5.06
N THR A 261 -8.28 13.45 -6.32
CA THR A 261 -8.94 12.71 -7.40
C THR A 261 -8.87 11.20 -7.21
N VAL A 262 -9.97 10.52 -7.54
CA VAL A 262 -10.11 9.07 -7.55
C VAL A 262 -10.54 8.64 -8.94
N GLU A 263 -9.75 7.81 -9.59
CA GLU A 263 -10.02 7.27 -10.91
C GLU A 263 -10.27 5.77 -10.81
N SER A 264 -11.25 5.30 -11.55
CA SER A 264 -11.69 3.91 -11.56
C SER A 264 -11.45 3.30 -12.94
N TYR A 265 -11.01 2.06 -12.96
CA TYR A 265 -10.97 1.22 -14.15
C TYR A 265 -11.89 0.02 -13.93
N ASP A 266 -12.80 -0.21 -14.87
CA ASP A 266 -13.66 -1.39 -14.85
C ASP A 266 -12.94 -2.65 -15.39
N ALA A 267 -13.65 -3.78 -15.41
CA ALA A 267 -13.12 -5.05 -15.93
C ALA A 267 -12.73 -5.02 -17.41
N SER A 268 -13.23 -4.04 -18.17
CA SER A 268 -12.88 -3.77 -19.59
C SER A 268 -11.73 -2.76 -19.71
N LEU A 269 -11.14 -2.33 -18.59
CA LEU A 269 -10.09 -1.30 -18.50
C LEU A 269 -10.56 0.08 -18.97
N THR A 270 -11.89 0.34 -18.97
CA THR A 270 -12.45 1.65 -19.24
C THR A 270 -12.31 2.54 -18.02
N ARG A 271 -11.72 3.72 -18.23
CA ARG A 271 -11.51 4.71 -17.16
C ARG A 271 -12.77 5.52 -16.89
N SER A 272 -13.04 5.75 -15.61
CA SER A 272 -14.02 6.72 -15.12
C SER A 272 -13.49 7.44 -13.87
N THR A 273 -14.22 8.44 -13.39
CA THR A 273 -13.88 9.15 -12.15
C THR A 273 -14.91 8.83 -11.08
N ALA A 274 -14.45 8.61 -9.83
CA ALA A 274 -15.29 8.50 -8.66
C ALA A 274 -15.30 9.83 -7.88
N VAL A 275 -16.13 9.91 -6.84
CA VAL A 275 -16.15 11.05 -5.90
C VAL A 275 -14.75 11.22 -5.28
N GLU A 276 -14.26 12.45 -5.20
CA GLU A 276 -12.93 12.75 -4.68
C GLU A 276 -12.77 12.36 -3.19
N LEU A 277 -11.52 12.10 -2.78
CA LEU A 277 -11.14 11.96 -1.37
C LEU A 277 -11.55 13.20 -0.58
N SER A 278 -11.83 13.03 0.71
CA SER A 278 -12.15 14.14 1.62
C SER A 278 -10.98 15.12 1.81
N SER A 279 -9.76 14.71 1.46
CA SER A 279 -8.56 15.53 1.53
C SER A 279 -7.57 15.13 0.44
N ALA A 280 -6.98 16.10 -0.23
CA ALA A 280 -5.86 15.88 -1.15
C ALA A 280 -4.64 15.40 -0.37
N LYS A 281 -4.05 14.25 -0.75
CA LYS A 281 -3.00 13.57 0.04
C LYS A 281 -2.22 12.54 -0.80
N ASN A 282 -0.98 12.26 -0.39
CA ASN A 282 -0.19 11.14 -0.90
C ASN A 282 0.27 10.22 0.24
N GLY A 283 0.89 9.08 -0.09
CA GLY A 283 1.43 8.14 0.90
C GLY A 283 0.36 7.54 1.82
N LEU A 284 -0.85 7.39 1.29
CA LEU A 284 -1.99 6.75 1.94
C LEU A 284 -1.90 5.24 1.80
N ALA A 285 -2.48 4.50 2.74
CA ALA A 285 -2.68 3.07 2.64
C ALA A 285 -4.09 2.74 2.15
N SER A 286 -4.26 1.58 1.54
CA SER A 286 -5.57 1.10 1.10
C SER A 286 -5.82 -0.34 1.49
N ALA A 287 -7.06 -0.68 1.76
CA ALA A 287 -7.52 -2.03 2.04
C ALA A 287 -8.95 -2.21 1.51
N THR A 288 -9.27 -3.42 1.09
CA THR A 288 -10.65 -3.79 0.74
C THR A 288 -11.15 -4.82 1.72
N VAL A 289 -12.24 -4.52 2.41
CA VAL A 289 -12.91 -5.42 3.34
C VAL A 289 -14.42 -5.35 3.13
N GLY A 290 -15.08 -6.52 3.02
CA GLY A 290 -16.50 -6.60 2.72
C GLY A 290 -16.86 -5.82 1.46
N GLU A 291 -17.77 -4.88 1.58
CA GLU A 291 -18.27 -4.06 0.47
C GLU A 291 -17.53 -2.73 0.29
N TYR A 292 -16.37 -2.53 0.95
CA TYR A 292 -15.67 -1.25 0.95
C TYR A 292 -14.20 -1.36 0.55
N ALA A 293 -13.79 -0.54 -0.43
CA ALA A 293 -12.40 -0.16 -0.67
C ALA A 293 -12.09 1.11 0.13
N MET A 294 -11.16 1.04 1.07
CA MET A 294 -10.81 2.11 2.00
C MET A 294 -9.47 2.73 1.65
N PHE A 295 -9.36 4.06 1.81
CA PHE A 295 -8.14 4.85 1.63
C PHE A 295 -7.87 5.68 2.88
N ALA A 296 -6.83 5.33 3.62
CA ALA A 296 -6.58 5.82 4.97
C ALA A 296 -5.26 6.56 5.12
N GLY A 297 -5.24 7.60 5.94
CA GLY A 297 -4.04 8.35 6.28
C GLY A 297 -3.47 9.15 5.13
N GLY A 298 -2.18 9.41 5.17
CA GLY A 298 -1.44 10.14 4.14
C GLY A 298 -0.85 11.46 4.62
N TYR A 299 -0.28 12.21 3.67
CA TYR A 299 0.44 13.46 3.88
C TYR A 299 -0.01 14.53 2.88
N LYS A 300 -0.16 15.78 3.31
CA LYS A 300 -0.67 16.90 2.49
C LYS A 300 0.14 18.19 2.56
N GLY A 301 1.39 18.14 3.00
CA GLY A 301 2.25 19.33 3.03
C GLY A 301 3.04 19.55 4.32
N LYS A 302 3.75 20.66 4.42
CA LYS A 302 4.73 20.94 5.49
C LYS A 302 4.14 21.58 6.76
N SER A 303 2.82 21.79 6.85
CA SER A 303 2.19 22.37 8.05
C SER A 303 2.05 21.34 9.18
N ASP A 304 1.73 21.80 10.40
CA ASP A 304 1.49 20.91 11.55
C ASP A 304 0.31 19.95 11.33
N ALA A 305 -0.64 20.32 10.46
CA ALA A 305 -1.77 19.47 10.03
C ALA A 305 -1.46 18.64 8.76
N ALA A 306 -0.17 18.40 8.47
CA ALA A 306 0.26 17.72 7.24
C ALA A 306 -0.09 16.23 7.21
N TYR A 307 -0.15 15.58 8.37
CA TYR A 307 -0.47 14.17 8.50
C TYR A 307 -1.98 13.98 8.62
N VAL A 308 -2.55 13.19 7.74
CA VAL A 308 -4.00 13.05 7.56
C VAL A 308 -4.50 11.82 8.31
N ALA A 309 -5.65 11.96 8.99
CA ALA A 309 -6.32 10.85 9.66
C ALA A 309 -7.54 10.32 8.88
N THR A 310 -8.04 11.05 7.89
CA THR A 310 -9.27 10.70 7.18
C THR A 310 -9.22 9.33 6.52
N VAL A 311 -10.34 8.61 6.58
CA VAL A 311 -10.58 7.33 5.93
C VAL A 311 -11.79 7.45 5.03
N ASP A 312 -11.56 7.41 3.73
CA ASP A 312 -12.58 7.42 2.69
C ASP A 312 -12.83 6.00 2.20
N ALA A 313 -14.09 5.56 2.15
CA ALA A 313 -14.50 4.24 1.70
C ALA A 313 -15.42 4.34 0.49
N TYR A 314 -15.23 3.44 -0.46
CA TYR A 314 -16.01 3.35 -1.71
C TYR A 314 -16.63 1.97 -1.80
N ASN A 315 -17.92 1.89 -2.09
CA ASN A 315 -18.61 0.64 -2.36
C ASN A 315 -18.56 0.26 -3.86
N THR A 316 -19.16 -0.88 -4.22
CA THR A 316 -19.20 -1.37 -5.62
C THR A 316 -19.93 -0.44 -6.60
N ALA A 317 -20.80 0.45 -6.10
CA ALA A 317 -21.44 1.51 -6.91
C ALA A 317 -20.61 2.80 -6.97
N LEU A 318 -19.36 2.76 -6.48
CA LEU A 318 -18.43 3.91 -6.37
C LEU A 318 -18.99 5.07 -5.53
N THR A 319 -19.97 4.79 -4.67
CA THR A 319 -20.48 5.76 -3.70
C THR A 319 -19.50 5.88 -2.56
N LYS A 320 -19.12 7.11 -2.22
CA LYS A 320 -18.20 7.40 -1.12
C LYS A 320 -18.93 7.50 0.21
N THR A 321 -18.36 6.88 1.23
CA THR A 321 -18.71 7.07 2.65
C THR A 321 -17.44 7.44 3.42
N THR A 322 -17.53 8.44 4.29
CA THR A 322 -16.44 8.77 5.23
C THR A 322 -16.57 7.86 6.44
N MET A 323 -15.51 7.11 6.74
CA MET A 323 -15.41 6.29 7.94
C MET A 323 -14.91 7.13 9.11
N PRO A 324 -14.97 6.64 10.36
CA PRO A 324 -14.24 7.26 11.47
C PRO A 324 -12.78 7.47 11.13
N ASP A 325 -12.20 8.59 11.56
CA ASP A 325 -10.80 8.89 11.33
C ASP A 325 -9.87 7.85 12.00
N LEU A 326 -8.67 7.67 11.48
CA LEU A 326 -7.59 6.97 12.18
C LEU A 326 -7.37 7.63 13.55
N SER A 327 -7.02 6.85 14.55
CA SER A 327 -6.72 7.35 15.92
C SER A 327 -5.63 8.43 15.94
N VAL A 328 -4.72 8.39 14.95
CA VAL A 328 -3.66 9.39 14.75
C VAL A 328 -3.46 9.61 13.25
N GLY A 329 -3.43 10.88 12.81
CA GLY A 329 -3.04 11.25 11.45
C GLY A 329 -1.59 10.83 11.16
N ARG A 330 -1.37 10.03 10.10
CA ARG A 330 -0.06 9.46 9.78
C ARG A 330 0.08 9.04 8.32
N TYR A 331 1.32 8.96 7.83
CA TYR A 331 1.66 8.44 6.52
C TYR A 331 2.71 7.33 6.61
N GLY A 332 2.95 6.61 5.51
CA GLY A 332 3.88 5.48 5.50
C GLY A 332 3.44 4.33 6.39
N LEU A 333 2.12 4.24 6.62
CA LEU A 333 1.45 3.13 7.28
C LEU A 333 1.24 2.00 6.28
N ALA A 334 1.07 0.78 6.78
CA ALA A 334 0.70 -0.39 5.99
C ALA A 334 -0.73 -0.83 6.28
N SER A 335 -1.30 -1.62 5.39
CA SER A 335 -2.60 -2.25 5.58
C SER A 335 -2.54 -3.76 5.32
N ALA A 336 -3.42 -4.49 5.98
CA ALA A 336 -3.69 -5.91 5.74
C ALA A 336 -5.14 -6.20 6.11
N VAL A 337 -5.69 -7.28 5.57
CA VAL A 337 -7.08 -7.69 5.83
C VAL A 337 -7.07 -9.07 6.47
N ILE A 338 -7.87 -9.27 7.52
CA ILE A 338 -8.08 -10.56 8.15
C ILE A 338 -9.56 -10.77 8.49
N GLY A 339 -10.20 -11.80 7.90
CA GLY A 339 -11.64 -11.98 8.03
C GLY A 339 -12.39 -10.72 7.59
N ASP A 340 -13.25 -10.21 8.47
CA ASP A 340 -14.07 -9.02 8.24
C ASP A 340 -13.39 -7.71 8.67
N TYR A 341 -12.07 -7.73 8.88
CA TYR A 341 -11.31 -6.58 9.40
C TYR A 341 -10.24 -6.10 8.42
N ALA A 342 -10.23 -4.78 8.18
CA ALA A 342 -9.10 -4.07 7.59
C ALA A 342 -8.27 -3.45 8.71
N LEU A 343 -6.99 -3.74 8.76
CA LEU A 343 -6.02 -3.23 9.73
C LEU A 343 -5.11 -2.21 9.05
N PHE A 344 -4.94 -1.04 9.70
CA PHE A 344 -3.99 -0.01 9.29
C PHE A 344 -2.96 0.18 10.40
N ALA A 345 -1.69 -0.12 10.12
CA ALA A 345 -0.66 -0.30 11.13
C ALA A 345 0.56 0.58 10.90
N GLY A 346 1.15 1.08 11.99
CA GLY A 346 2.38 1.84 11.99
C GLY A 346 2.26 3.20 11.30
N GLY A 347 3.37 3.67 10.74
CA GLY A 347 3.46 4.96 10.08
C GLY A 347 4.19 6.01 10.90
N ILE A 348 4.20 7.23 10.39
CA ILE A 348 4.84 8.39 11.04
C ILE A 348 3.81 9.51 11.19
N SER A 349 3.80 10.17 12.34
CA SER A 349 2.96 11.32 12.66
C SER A 349 3.79 12.46 13.20
N LYS A 350 3.22 13.65 13.39
CA LYS A 350 3.87 14.78 14.09
C LYS A 350 3.53 14.79 15.57
N ILE A 351 4.52 15.16 16.41
CA ILE A 351 4.31 15.53 17.82
C ILE A 351 4.30 17.05 17.97
N SER A 352 5.13 17.75 17.19
CA SER A 352 5.25 19.21 17.20
C SER A 352 5.73 19.69 15.82
N SER A 353 5.82 21.00 15.60
CA SER A 353 6.33 21.59 14.36
C SER A 353 7.71 21.10 13.95
N THR A 354 8.50 20.56 14.89
CA THR A 354 9.90 20.17 14.67
C THR A 354 10.18 18.68 14.87
N ALA A 355 9.20 17.86 15.37
CA ALA A 355 9.44 16.48 15.74
C ALA A 355 8.39 15.52 15.16
N ASP A 356 8.88 14.48 14.48
CA ASP A 356 8.08 13.36 14.00
C ASP A 356 8.08 12.21 15.03
N LYS A 357 7.00 11.42 15.05
CA LYS A 357 6.86 10.24 15.90
C LYS A 357 6.49 9.02 15.08
N TYR A 358 7.28 7.99 15.18
CA TYR A 358 6.92 6.67 14.67
C TYR A 358 5.80 6.05 15.49
N GLN A 359 4.88 5.38 14.82
CA GLN A 359 3.67 4.83 15.43
C GLN A 359 3.73 3.30 15.49
N ASP A 360 3.22 2.75 16.57
CA ASP A 360 2.95 1.32 16.76
C ASP A 360 1.45 1.00 16.73
N VAL A 361 0.62 2.01 16.54
CA VAL A 361 -0.85 1.92 16.54
C VAL A 361 -1.34 1.04 15.39
N VAL A 362 -2.36 0.24 15.66
CA VAL A 362 -3.10 -0.55 14.68
C VAL A 362 -4.58 -0.22 14.80
N ASP A 363 -5.08 0.58 13.85
CA ASP A 363 -6.50 0.88 13.71
C ASP A 363 -7.19 -0.21 12.91
N VAL A 364 -8.41 -0.55 13.32
CA VAL A 364 -9.20 -1.66 12.76
C VAL A 364 -10.55 -1.15 12.29
N TYR A 365 -10.93 -1.51 11.07
CA TYR A 365 -12.23 -1.23 10.50
C TYR A 365 -12.92 -2.53 10.12
N SER A 366 -14.20 -2.69 10.48
CA SER A 366 -15.03 -3.81 10.04
C SER A 366 -15.88 -3.43 8.84
N ALA A 367 -16.28 -4.46 8.07
CA ALA A 367 -17.19 -4.33 6.93
C ALA A 367 -18.63 -3.91 7.34
#